data_945ad81b339d8ae8f5b2435e74e43b98
#
_entry.id   945ad81b339d8ae8f5b2435e74e43b98
#
_cell.length_a   1.000
_cell.length_b   1.000
_cell.length_c   1.000
_cell.angle_alpha   90.00
_cell.angle_beta   90.00
_cell.angle_gamma   90.00
#
_symmetry.space_group_name_H-M   'P 1'
#
loop_
_entity.id
_entity.type
_entity.pdbx_description
1 polymer ?
#
loop_
_entity_poly.entity_id
_entity_poly.type
_entity_poly.pdbx_seq_one_letter_code
_entity_poly.pdbx_strand_id
1 'polypeptide(L)'
;LTADELAGYRLFKRHGCIACHQGINVGGNLYQRFGVMANYFATKPAITAADLGRYNVTGRDEDRHLFKVPSLRNVAQTAPYFHDASAATLEEAVNIMGRYQLGIDLPPRDVALIVGFLRTLDSESQP
;
A
#
# COMPACT_ATOMS: atom_id res chain seq x y z
N LEU A 1 8.53 -18.92 7.47
CA LEU A 1 7.18 -18.65 6.99
C LEU A 1 6.35 -19.94 7.00
N THR A 2 5.11 -19.85 7.44
CA THR A 2 4.15 -20.93 7.26
C THR A 2 3.81 -21.11 5.78
N ALA A 3 3.09 -22.20 5.43
CA ALA A 3 2.66 -22.41 4.04
C ALA A 3 1.76 -21.28 3.54
N ASP A 4 0.86 -20.76 4.39
CA ASP A 4 -0.03 -19.66 4.04
C ASP A 4 0.71 -18.35 3.91
N GLU A 5 1.66 -18.06 4.79
CA GLU A 5 2.51 -16.87 4.71
C GLU A 5 3.35 -16.88 3.44
N LEU A 6 3.91 -18.02 3.06
CA LEU A 6 4.64 -18.18 1.81
C LEU A 6 3.73 -18.00 0.58
N ALA A 7 2.50 -18.54 0.65
CA ALA A 7 1.51 -18.33 -0.40
C ALA A 7 1.18 -16.83 -0.55
N GLY A 8 1.02 -16.12 0.56
CA GLY A 8 0.80 -14.66 0.57
C GLY A 8 1.97 -13.90 -0.07
N TYR A 9 3.20 -14.29 0.24
CA TYR A 9 4.39 -13.69 -0.39
C TYR A 9 4.42 -13.91 -1.90
N ARG A 10 4.06 -15.10 -2.35
CA ARG A 10 3.99 -15.41 -3.79
C ARG A 10 2.92 -14.57 -4.49
N LEU A 11 1.77 -14.37 -3.85
CA LEU A 11 0.71 -13.49 -4.37
C LEU A 11 1.17 -12.03 -4.41
N PHE A 12 1.84 -11.55 -3.38
CA PHE A 12 2.41 -10.22 -3.32
C PHE A 12 3.35 -9.95 -4.52
N LYS A 13 4.17 -10.92 -4.87
CA LYS A 13 5.03 -10.83 -6.06
C LYS A 13 4.23 -10.94 -7.36
N ARG A 14 3.35 -11.93 -7.47
CA ARG A 14 2.61 -12.21 -8.70
C ARG A 14 1.67 -11.07 -9.10
N HIS A 15 0.99 -10.46 -8.14
CA HIS A 15 0.11 -9.34 -8.41
C HIS A 15 0.85 -8.03 -8.66
N GLY A 16 2.14 -7.97 -8.41
CA GLY A 16 2.97 -6.81 -8.73
C GLY A 16 3.17 -5.81 -7.61
N CYS A 17 2.76 -6.12 -6.39
CA CYS A 17 2.99 -5.25 -5.24
C CYS A 17 4.49 -4.93 -5.06
N ILE A 18 5.33 -5.90 -5.35
CA ILE A 18 6.78 -5.79 -5.27
C ILE A 18 7.37 -4.75 -6.25
N ALA A 19 6.63 -4.35 -7.28
CA ALA A 19 7.13 -3.34 -8.21
C ALA A 19 7.42 -2.00 -7.52
N CYS A 20 6.64 -1.65 -6.52
CA CYS A 20 6.82 -0.43 -5.72
C CYS A 20 7.34 -0.73 -4.30
N HIS A 21 6.86 -1.82 -3.69
CA HIS A 21 7.27 -2.26 -2.35
C HIS A 21 8.43 -3.26 -2.46
N GLN A 22 9.64 -2.75 -2.63
CA GLN A 22 10.83 -3.57 -2.86
C GLN A 22 12.00 -3.12 -1.98
N GLY A 23 13.06 -3.93 -1.97
CA GLY A 23 14.25 -3.70 -1.18
C GLY A 23 14.10 -4.21 0.26
N ILE A 24 15.12 -3.95 1.08
CA ILE A 24 15.21 -4.47 2.45
C ILE A 24 14.07 -3.96 3.35
N ASN A 25 13.52 -2.79 3.06
CA ASN A 25 12.42 -2.19 3.81
C ASN A 25 11.05 -2.44 3.15
N VAL A 26 10.99 -3.22 2.10
CA VAL A 26 9.75 -3.53 1.37
C VAL A 26 9.00 -2.24 1.03
N GLY A 27 9.72 -1.28 0.45
CA GLY A 27 9.25 0.06 0.14
C GLY A 27 10.23 1.13 0.61
N GLY A 28 9.81 2.40 0.53
CA GLY A 28 10.61 3.54 0.93
C GLY A 28 11.63 4.03 -0.11
N ASN A 29 11.68 3.41 -1.29
CA ASN A 29 12.72 3.65 -2.28
C ASN A 29 12.31 4.56 -3.45
N LEU A 30 11.02 4.84 -3.61
CA LEU A 30 10.52 5.61 -4.74
C LEU A 30 9.24 6.37 -4.42
N TYR A 31 8.90 7.31 -5.29
CA TYR A 31 7.61 7.97 -5.31
C TYR A 31 6.73 7.32 -6.36
N GLN A 32 5.43 7.24 -6.08
CA GLN A 32 4.45 6.72 -7.01
C GLN A 32 3.13 7.46 -6.86
N ARG A 33 2.39 7.56 -7.96
CA ARG A 33 1.05 8.12 -7.96
C ARG A 33 0.11 7.20 -7.20
N PHE A 34 -0.69 7.76 -6.30
CA PHE A 34 -1.77 7.03 -5.66
C PHE A 34 -2.95 6.99 -6.64
N GLY A 35 -3.31 5.80 -7.09
CA GLY A 35 -4.33 5.63 -8.13
C GLY A 35 -3.74 5.53 -9.54
N VAL A 36 -2.73 4.66 -9.72
CA VAL A 36 -2.09 4.45 -11.03
C VAL A 36 -3.06 3.91 -12.06
N MET A 37 -3.89 2.94 -11.67
CA MET A 37 -4.79 2.24 -12.58
C MET A 37 -6.22 2.76 -12.52
N ALA A 38 -6.61 3.45 -11.44
CA ALA A 38 -7.92 4.05 -11.29
C ALA A 38 -7.81 5.29 -10.39
N ASN A 39 -8.66 6.28 -10.62
CA ASN A 39 -8.60 7.53 -9.87
C ASN A 39 -9.21 7.36 -8.48
N TYR A 40 -8.37 7.11 -7.49
CA TYR A 40 -8.78 7.00 -6.09
C TYR A 40 -9.46 8.28 -5.57
N PHE A 41 -8.96 9.44 -5.97
CA PHE A 41 -9.45 10.72 -5.46
C PHE A 41 -10.81 11.11 -6.00
N ALA A 42 -11.25 10.51 -7.12
CA ALA A 42 -12.60 10.70 -7.63
C ALA A 42 -13.68 10.15 -6.69
N THR A 43 -13.33 9.25 -5.76
CA THR A 43 -14.25 8.68 -4.77
C THR A 43 -14.45 9.57 -3.55
N LYS A 44 -13.62 10.60 -3.39
CA LYS A 44 -13.68 11.50 -2.23
C LYS A 44 -14.65 12.64 -2.48
N PRO A 45 -15.42 13.06 -1.46
CA PRO A 45 -16.33 14.20 -1.59
C PRO A 45 -15.60 15.52 -1.79
N ALA A 46 -14.36 15.64 -1.31
CA ALA A 46 -13.51 16.82 -1.48
C ALA A 46 -12.03 16.43 -1.42
N ILE A 47 -11.22 17.11 -2.23
CA ILE A 47 -9.76 16.96 -2.22
C ILE A 47 -9.18 17.94 -1.20
N THR A 48 -8.36 17.42 -0.29
CA THR A 48 -7.63 18.22 0.70
C THR A 48 -6.22 18.52 0.24
N ALA A 49 -5.54 19.46 0.91
CA ALA A 49 -4.13 19.73 0.62
C ALA A 49 -3.25 18.49 0.78
N ALA A 50 -3.51 17.65 1.80
CA ALA A 50 -2.76 16.41 2.01
C ALA A 50 -2.87 15.44 0.83
N ASP A 51 -3.99 15.43 0.11
CA ASP A 51 -4.20 14.57 -1.06
C ASP A 51 -3.30 14.93 -2.24
N LEU A 52 -2.74 16.11 -2.28
CA LEU A 52 -1.87 16.56 -3.38
C LEU A 52 -0.45 15.97 -3.29
N GLY A 53 -0.06 15.44 -2.13
CA GLY A 53 1.21 14.78 -1.94
C GLY A 53 2.42 15.66 -2.25
N ARG A 54 3.31 15.18 -3.09
CA ARG A 54 4.56 15.89 -3.44
C ARG A 54 4.32 17.25 -4.08
N TYR A 55 3.17 17.49 -4.72
CA TYR A 55 2.81 18.80 -5.27
C TYR A 55 2.95 19.90 -4.23
N ASN A 56 2.65 19.63 -2.95
CA ASN A 56 2.77 20.61 -1.88
C ASN A 56 4.20 21.10 -1.67
N VAL A 57 5.20 20.36 -2.13
CA VAL A 57 6.62 20.71 -2.01
C VAL A 57 7.13 21.35 -3.30
N THR A 58 6.78 20.80 -4.45
CA THR A 58 7.37 21.19 -5.74
C THR A 58 6.55 22.18 -6.53
N GLY A 59 5.23 22.23 -6.34
CA GLY A 59 4.30 23.02 -7.14
C GLY A 59 4.16 22.56 -8.60
N ARG A 60 4.71 21.41 -8.95
CA ARG A 60 4.64 20.85 -10.31
C ARG A 60 3.38 20.03 -10.48
N ASP A 61 2.63 20.25 -11.56
CA ASP A 61 1.39 19.50 -11.82
C ASP A 61 1.60 17.99 -11.93
N GLU A 62 2.73 17.55 -12.50
CA GLU A 62 3.09 16.14 -12.59
C GLU A 62 3.28 15.46 -11.22
N ASP A 63 3.50 16.25 -10.16
CA ASP A 63 3.69 15.74 -8.81
C ASP A 63 2.37 15.66 -8.00
N ARG A 64 1.24 16.03 -8.59
CA ARG A 64 -0.06 15.89 -7.94
C ARG A 64 -0.37 14.42 -7.66
N HIS A 65 -0.77 14.14 -6.42
CA HIS A 65 -1.09 12.79 -5.94
C HIS A 65 0.10 11.81 -5.96
N LEU A 66 1.31 12.34 -6.02
CA LEU A 66 2.54 11.56 -5.93
C LEU A 66 2.95 11.47 -4.47
N PHE A 67 3.13 10.23 -3.99
CA PHE A 67 3.51 9.96 -2.60
C PHE A 67 4.72 9.06 -2.56
N LYS A 68 5.53 9.21 -1.52
CA LYS A 68 6.59 8.24 -1.24
C LYS A 68 5.95 6.89 -0.91
N VAL A 69 6.36 5.84 -1.61
CA VAL A 69 5.93 4.48 -1.31
C VAL A 69 6.45 4.12 0.08
N PRO A 70 5.58 3.85 1.05
CA PRO A 70 6.03 3.62 2.42
C PRO A 70 6.69 2.25 2.57
N SER A 71 7.57 2.13 3.56
CA SER A 71 8.03 0.83 4.02
C SER A 71 6.86 0.02 4.55
N LEU A 72 6.83 -1.27 4.25
CA LEU A 72 5.86 -2.20 4.82
C LEU A 72 6.37 -2.92 6.07
N ARG A 73 7.58 -2.59 6.53
CA ARG A 73 8.08 -3.08 7.81
C ARG A 73 7.16 -2.61 8.94
N ASN A 74 6.72 -3.52 9.79
CA ASN A 74 5.80 -3.28 10.91
C ASN A 74 4.43 -2.73 10.49
N VAL A 75 4.04 -2.93 9.24
CA VAL A 75 2.80 -2.35 8.72
C VAL A 75 1.56 -2.81 9.49
N ALA A 76 1.54 -4.03 10.00
CA ALA A 76 0.40 -4.55 10.76
C ALA A 76 0.15 -3.80 12.07
N GLN A 77 1.13 -3.03 12.57
CA GLN A 77 1.04 -2.28 13.81
C GLN A 77 0.71 -0.80 13.63
N THR A 78 0.58 -0.31 12.39
CA THR A 78 0.51 1.12 12.10
C THR A 78 -0.84 1.57 11.55
N ALA A 79 -1.91 0.81 11.81
CA ALA A 79 -3.26 1.23 11.44
C ALA A 79 -3.63 2.58 12.11
N PRO A 80 -4.45 3.42 11.48
CA PRO A 80 -5.05 3.30 10.14
C PRO A 80 -4.04 3.63 9.02
N TYR A 81 -4.41 3.27 7.79
CA TYR A 81 -3.50 3.29 6.65
C TYR A 81 -3.78 4.44 5.67
N PHE A 82 -2.76 4.72 4.84
CA PHE A 82 -2.68 5.80 3.87
C PHE A 82 -2.47 7.17 4.52
N HIS A 83 -2.15 8.16 3.69
CA HIS A 83 -1.85 9.52 4.14
C HIS A 83 -3.01 10.21 4.88
N ASP A 84 -4.23 9.77 4.59
CA ASP A 84 -5.47 10.33 5.15
C ASP A 84 -6.15 9.39 6.16
N ALA A 85 -5.50 8.29 6.52
CA ALA A 85 -6.04 7.29 7.44
C ALA A 85 -7.38 6.67 6.98
N SER A 86 -7.61 6.61 5.66
CA SER A 86 -8.91 6.19 5.10
C SER A 86 -9.17 4.69 5.18
N ALA A 87 -8.15 3.87 5.38
CA ALA A 87 -8.31 2.43 5.57
C ALA A 87 -8.07 2.06 7.03
N ALA A 88 -9.10 1.56 7.71
CA ALA A 88 -9.03 1.21 9.11
C ALA A 88 -8.27 -0.10 9.36
N THR A 89 -8.31 -1.03 8.41
CA THR A 89 -7.72 -2.36 8.54
C THR A 89 -6.73 -2.64 7.41
N LEU A 90 -5.84 -3.60 7.65
CA LEU A 90 -4.86 -4.02 6.65
C LEU A 90 -5.56 -4.67 5.45
N GLU A 91 -6.64 -5.40 5.67
CA GLU A 91 -7.46 -5.99 4.62
C GLU A 91 -8.04 -4.92 3.69
N GLU A 92 -8.59 -3.84 4.25
CA GLU A 92 -9.09 -2.72 3.46
C GLU A 92 -7.98 -2.05 2.65
N ALA A 93 -6.81 -1.86 3.26
CA ALA A 93 -5.66 -1.26 2.59
C ALA A 93 -5.20 -2.11 1.39
N VAL A 94 -5.13 -3.43 1.56
CA VAL A 94 -4.76 -4.36 0.48
C VAL A 94 -5.79 -4.33 -0.65
N ASN A 95 -7.09 -4.30 -0.32
CA ASN A 95 -8.15 -4.18 -1.32
C ASN A 95 -8.04 -2.88 -2.12
N ILE A 96 -7.79 -1.76 -1.46
CA ILE A 96 -7.62 -0.46 -2.11
C ILE A 96 -6.40 -0.46 -3.03
N MET A 97 -5.28 -1.01 -2.57
CA MET A 97 -4.08 -1.15 -3.40
C MET A 97 -4.35 -2.03 -4.63
N GLY A 98 -5.06 -3.15 -4.46
CA GLY A 98 -5.46 -3.99 -5.57
C GLY A 98 -6.26 -3.23 -6.62
N ARG A 99 -7.30 -2.54 -6.19
CA ARG A 99 -8.22 -1.83 -7.10
C ARG A 99 -7.56 -0.63 -7.79
N TYR A 100 -6.89 0.23 -7.03
CA TYR A 100 -6.45 1.53 -7.56
C TYR A 100 -5.02 1.52 -8.06
N GLN A 101 -4.14 0.70 -7.52
CA GLN A 101 -2.75 0.59 -7.97
C GLN A 101 -2.53 -0.50 -9.01
N LEU A 102 -3.22 -1.63 -8.86
CA LEU A 102 -3.06 -2.79 -9.76
C LEU A 102 -4.21 -2.94 -10.76
N GLY A 103 -5.34 -2.28 -10.52
CA GLY A 103 -6.51 -2.36 -11.38
C GLY A 103 -7.25 -3.69 -11.31
N ILE A 104 -7.17 -4.39 -10.18
CA ILE A 104 -7.80 -5.70 -9.99
C ILE A 104 -8.60 -5.75 -8.69
N ASP A 105 -9.70 -6.50 -8.72
CA ASP A 105 -10.44 -6.86 -7.51
C ASP A 105 -9.89 -8.19 -6.99
N LEU A 106 -9.09 -8.11 -5.92
CA LEU A 106 -8.47 -9.30 -5.33
C LEU A 106 -9.53 -10.20 -4.70
N PRO A 107 -9.47 -11.52 -4.93
CA PRO A 107 -10.33 -12.45 -4.21
C PRO A 107 -10.08 -12.35 -2.69
N PRO A 108 -11.13 -12.51 -1.85
CA PRO A 108 -10.97 -12.43 -0.39
C PRO A 108 -9.90 -13.36 0.17
N ARG A 109 -9.75 -14.54 -0.40
CA ARG A 109 -8.68 -15.48 -0.01
C ARG A 109 -7.29 -14.91 -0.27
N ASP A 110 -7.08 -14.28 -1.43
CA ASP A 110 -5.80 -13.67 -1.78
C ASP A 110 -5.48 -12.52 -0.83
N VAL A 111 -6.47 -11.69 -0.50
CA VAL A 111 -6.31 -10.61 0.49
C VAL A 111 -5.87 -11.18 1.83
N ALA A 112 -6.54 -12.23 2.32
CA ALA A 112 -6.21 -12.85 3.60
C ALA A 112 -4.77 -13.40 3.62
N LEU A 113 -4.34 -14.04 2.54
CA LEU A 113 -2.99 -14.60 2.42
C LEU A 113 -1.94 -13.49 2.35
N ILE A 114 -2.19 -12.43 1.58
CA ILE A 114 -1.28 -11.28 1.51
C ILE A 114 -1.15 -10.60 2.87
N VAL A 115 -2.27 -10.39 3.58
CA VAL A 115 -2.25 -9.83 4.93
C VAL A 115 -1.44 -10.72 5.88
N GLY A 116 -1.59 -12.04 5.78
CA GLY A 116 -0.79 -12.99 6.56
C GLY A 116 0.71 -12.82 6.32
N PHE A 117 1.11 -12.65 5.06
CA PHE A 117 2.49 -12.34 4.71
C PHE A 117 2.93 -10.99 5.30
N LEU A 118 2.13 -9.93 5.16
CA LEU A 118 2.49 -8.60 5.65
C LEU A 118 2.72 -8.59 7.16
N ARG A 119 1.98 -9.40 7.92
CA ARG A 119 2.19 -9.55 9.36
C ARG A 119 3.55 -10.14 9.72
N THR A 120 4.17 -10.88 8.81
CA THR A 120 5.52 -11.43 9.03
C THR A 120 6.61 -10.36 8.97
N LEU A 121 6.29 -9.16 8.47
CA LEU A 121 7.22 -8.05 8.38
C LEU A 121 7.35 -7.26 9.69
N ASP A 122 6.61 -7.65 10.71
CA ASP A 122 6.74 -7.07 12.03
C ASP A 122 8.07 -7.50 12.65
N SER A 123 8.78 -6.55 13.24
CA SER A 123 9.94 -6.87 14.08
C SER A 123 9.41 -7.47 15.38
N GLU A 124 9.90 -8.66 15.73
CA GLU A 124 9.67 -9.16 17.07
C GLU A 124 10.29 -8.18 18.07
N SER A 125 9.50 -7.82 19.08
CA SER A 125 10.08 -7.08 20.19
C SER A 125 11.16 -7.94 20.80
N GLN A 126 12.40 -7.52 20.67
CA GLN A 126 13.51 -8.19 21.34
C GLN A 126 13.25 -8.15 22.85
N PRO A 127 13.33 -9.28 23.56
CA PRO A 127 13.17 -9.29 25.00
C PRO A 127 14.25 -8.47 25.71
#